data_eeaac13e3b8fd7ed444cbaa160a2f6f2
#
_entry.id   eeaac13e3b8fd7ed444cbaa160a2f6f2
#
_cell.length_a   1.000
_cell.length_b   1.000
_cell.length_c   1.000
_cell.angle_alpha   90.00
_cell.angle_beta   90.00
_cell.angle_gamma   90.00
#
_symmetry.space_group_name_H-M   'P 1'
#
loop_
_entity.id
_entity.type
_entity.pdbx_description
1 polymer ?
#
loop_
_entity_poly.entity_id
_entity_poly.type
_entity_poly.pdbx_seq_one_letter_code
_entity_poly.pdbx_strand_id
1 'polypeptide(L)'
;MELRPRSAKLEELDKVIELINYVFRISRNHKPTMMEEFPLLLSKNNIENMIIISEDDKVISDVNYLIQDVSIQGNRLKVAAIGGVCTHPDYEKRGYSSKILDKVEEKMFYDGVDIVIISGTRSLYSRRNCSLVKSFYKYTIKPEDVKIAYEIVEFDETNFEKDNDLDKMIELYNQNSTRFIRTRDEFQKLLHAATIAWGPIGYKKVFIKENNNIIGYLIIRTIKKEDSTVGEVAEIGLNSVNVENILKYVANKFGLEYLNYKVHVKNLKDQLKCNGTKSLDYQQGTMKIINFTKLCDSLRSYFSQYVDFELLKYMEFKQVENKYIIKYKEEELVIENLDKLNKLFFEKNEEQYNEFKHLKNIYEFATKAFPVDFPWTANLNYQ
;
A
#
# COMPACT_ATOMS: atom_id res chain seq x y z
N MET A 1 2.86 38.71 -3.96
CA MET A 1 3.04 37.68 -4.98
C MET A 1 2.21 36.47 -4.62
N GLU A 2 1.46 35.90 -5.54
CA GLU A 2 0.67 34.69 -5.20
C GLU A 2 1.62 33.50 -4.99
N LEU A 3 1.49 32.84 -3.82
CA LEU A 3 2.28 31.67 -3.49
C LEU A 3 1.78 30.48 -4.32
N ARG A 4 2.64 29.89 -5.16
CA ARG A 4 2.30 28.81 -6.09
C ARG A 4 3.00 27.50 -5.74
N PRO A 5 2.33 26.34 -5.87
CA PRO A 5 2.95 25.05 -5.72
C PRO A 5 4.04 24.80 -6.79
N ARG A 6 5.17 24.24 -6.35
CA ARG A 6 6.27 23.82 -7.23
C ARG A 6 7.02 22.63 -6.60
N SER A 7 7.80 21.92 -7.41
CA SER A 7 8.75 20.94 -6.87
C SER A 7 9.80 21.64 -6.00
N ALA A 8 10.20 20.97 -4.95
CA ALA A 8 11.33 21.42 -4.12
C ALA A 8 12.64 21.28 -4.89
N LYS A 9 13.61 22.12 -4.54
CA LYS A 9 14.99 22.01 -5.02
C LYS A 9 15.81 21.22 -4.02
N LEU A 10 16.96 20.70 -4.45
CA LEU A 10 17.82 19.89 -3.59
C LEU A 10 18.27 20.63 -2.33
N GLU A 11 18.56 21.92 -2.44
CA GLU A 11 18.95 22.79 -1.31
C GLU A 11 17.80 23.06 -0.33
N GLU A 12 16.55 22.71 -0.68
CA GLU A 12 15.38 22.88 0.18
C GLU A 12 15.00 21.59 0.93
N LEU A 13 15.67 20.46 0.66
CA LEU A 13 15.34 19.16 1.27
C LEU A 13 15.27 19.23 2.79
N ASP A 14 16.27 19.84 3.42
CA ASP A 14 16.31 19.95 4.89
C ASP A 14 15.14 20.77 5.43
N LYS A 15 14.71 21.82 4.73
CA LYS A 15 13.55 22.65 5.11
C LYS A 15 12.21 21.89 4.98
N VAL A 16 12.10 21.01 3.96
CA VAL A 16 10.95 20.11 3.81
C VAL A 16 10.90 19.13 4.97
N ILE A 17 12.03 18.48 5.27
CA ILE A 17 12.14 17.50 6.36
C ILE A 17 11.88 18.17 7.71
N GLU A 18 12.36 19.39 7.93
CA GLU A 18 12.08 20.18 9.13
C GLU A 18 10.58 20.42 9.34
N LEU A 19 9.86 20.87 8.30
CA LEU A 19 8.41 21.08 8.38
C LEU A 19 7.67 19.78 8.69
N ILE A 20 8.00 18.67 8.01
CA ILE A 20 7.37 17.38 8.22
C ILE A 20 7.61 16.90 9.66
N ASN A 21 8.85 16.93 10.12
CA ASN A 21 9.19 16.55 11.49
C ASN A 21 8.49 17.42 12.51
N TYR A 22 8.41 18.74 12.27
CA TYR A 22 7.68 19.64 13.14
C TYR A 22 6.22 19.20 13.28
N VAL A 23 5.52 19.01 12.17
CA VAL A 23 4.07 18.69 12.18
C VAL A 23 3.78 17.28 12.68
N PHE A 24 4.58 16.29 12.33
CA PHE A 24 4.24 14.87 12.61
C PHE A 24 4.96 14.28 13.81
N ARG A 25 6.04 14.90 14.31
CA ARG A 25 6.84 14.37 15.41
C ARG A 25 6.98 15.38 16.55
N ILE A 26 7.64 16.50 16.32
CA ILE A 26 8.04 17.46 17.37
C ILE A 26 6.83 18.03 18.07
N SER A 27 5.79 18.47 17.33
CA SER A 27 4.54 18.99 17.90
C SER A 27 3.78 17.99 18.79
N ARG A 28 4.17 16.71 18.75
CA ARG A 28 3.60 15.60 19.52
C ARG A 28 4.59 15.03 20.54
N ASN A 29 5.67 15.75 20.83
CA ASN A 29 6.74 15.33 21.73
C ASN A 29 7.45 14.01 21.31
N HIS A 30 7.56 13.77 20.00
CA HIS A 30 8.33 12.65 19.43
C HIS A 30 9.64 13.12 18.81
N LYS A 31 10.60 12.23 18.69
CA LYS A 31 11.88 12.48 18.01
C LYS A 31 11.64 12.73 16.49
N PRO A 32 12.47 13.56 15.83
CA PRO A 32 12.34 13.92 14.42
C PRO A 32 12.86 12.80 13.50
N THR A 33 12.17 11.70 13.41
CA THR A 33 12.59 10.45 12.73
C THR A 33 11.96 10.25 11.36
N MET A 34 11.21 11.23 10.82
CA MET A 34 10.44 11.04 9.58
C MET A 34 11.28 10.61 8.38
N MET A 35 12.49 11.16 8.20
CA MET A 35 13.37 10.78 7.10
C MET A 35 13.87 9.34 7.23
N GLU A 36 14.11 8.89 8.47
CA GLU A 36 14.55 7.53 8.76
C GLU A 36 13.41 6.51 8.59
N GLU A 37 12.19 6.89 8.95
CA GLU A 37 10.99 6.06 8.82
C GLU A 37 10.54 5.92 7.35
N PHE A 38 10.77 6.96 6.53
CA PHE A 38 10.32 7.04 5.13
C PHE A 38 11.49 7.33 4.17
N PRO A 39 12.52 6.46 4.13
CA PRO A 39 13.79 6.74 3.46
C PRO A 39 13.70 6.82 1.93
N LEU A 40 12.65 6.30 1.32
CA LEU A 40 12.42 6.42 -0.12
C LEU A 40 11.67 7.71 -0.45
N LEU A 41 10.61 8.01 0.31
CA LEU A 41 9.78 9.19 0.13
C LEU A 41 10.57 10.48 0.38
N LEU A 42 11.28 10.54 1.52
CA LEU A 42 12.00 11.73 2.00
C LEU A 42 13.49 11.68 1.64
N SER A 43 13.80 11.35 0.40
CA SER A 43 15.16 11.24 -0.10
C SER A 43 15.48 12.26 -1.19
N LYS A 44 16.77 12.59 -1.35
CA LYS A 44 17.25 13.44 -2.45
C LYS A 44 16.86 12.91 -3.84
N ASN A 45 16.73 11.59 -3.99
CA ASN A 45 16.36 10.97 -5.26
C ASN A 45 14.87 11.18 -5.60
N ASN A 46 14.04 11.56 -4.62
CA ASN A 46 12.61 11.82 -4.78
C ASN A 46 12.26 13.32 -4.71
N ILE A 47 13.26 14.21 -4.73
CA ILE A 47 13.08 15.66 -4.49
C ILE A 47 12.08 16.31 -5.46
N GLU A 48 12.04 15.89 -6.71
CA GLU A 48 11.11 16.42 -7.72
C GLU A 48 9.64 16.10 -7.41
N ASN A 49 9.38 15.12 -6.56
CA ASN A 49 8.04 14.69 -6.11
C ASN A 49 7.68 15.24 -4.73
N MET A 50 8.49 16.13 -4.19
CA MET A 50 8.19 16.93 -3.01
C MET A 50 7.64 18.26 -3.49
N ILE A 51 6.31 18.42 -3.46
CA ILE A 51 5.66 19.63 -3.97
C ILE A 51 5.39 20.58 -2.81
N ILE A 52 5.96 21.77 -2.89
CA ILE A 52 5.96 22.74 -1.79
C ILE A 52 5.33 24.07 -2.17
N ILE A 53 4.90 24.79 -1.15
CA ILE A 53 4.71 26.25 -1.15
C ILE A 53 5.69 26.83 -0.13
N SER A 54 6.45 27.83 -0.54
CA SER A 54 7.41 28.54 0.31
C SER A 54 7.14 30.04 0.35
N GLU A 55 7.43 30.68 1.48
CA GLU A 55 7.38 32.12 1.71
C GLU A 55 8.64 32.52 2.48
N ASP A 56 9.31 33.59 2.07
CA ASP A 56 10.52 34.12 2.70
C ASP A 56 11.55 33.04 3.06
N ASP A 57 11.88 32.19 2.07
CA ASP A 57 12.83 31.07 2.18
C ASP A 57 12.42 29.96 3.18
N LYS A 58 11.19 29.98 3.67
CA LYS A 58 10.61 28.95 4.54
C LYS A 58 9.60 28.09 3.79
N VAL A 59 9.69 26.78 3.90
CA VAL A 59 8.65 25.85 3.42
C VAL A 59 7.47 25.93 4.40
N ILE A 60 6.30 26.34 3.91
CA ILE A 60 5.09 26.54 4.73
C ILE A 60 4.03 25.48 4.53
N SER A 61 4.05 24.78 3.40
CA SER A 61 3.18 23.63 3.13
C SER A 61 3.84 22.70 2.14
N ASP A 62 3.66 21.40 2.32
CA ASP A 62 4.18 20.40 1.39
C ASP A 62 3.25 19.18 1.26
N VAL A 63 3.41 18.49 0.13
CA VAL A 63 2.86 17.16 -0.17
C VAL A 63 3.94 16.38 -0.88
N ASN A 64 4.27 15.23 -0.34
CA ASN A 64 5.27 14.34 -0.92
C ASN A 64 4.59 13.10 -1.48
N TYR A 65 5.08 12.61 -2.60
CA TYR A 65 4.64 11.32 -3.12
C TYR A 65 5.83 10.55 -3.69
N LEU A 66 5.72 9.23 -3.64
CA LEU A 66 6.71 8.30 -4.17
C LEU A 66 6.07 7.46 -5.25
N ILE A 67 6.66 7.44 -6.46
CA ILE A 67 6.22 6.53 -7.52
C ILE A 67 6.98 5.22 -7.37
N GLN A 68 6.23 4.13 -7.29
CA GLN A 68 6.75 2.78 -7.18
C GLN A 68 6.09 1.87 -8.21
N ASP A 69 6.82 0.86 -8.66
CA ASP A 69 6.24 -0.18 -9.50
C ASP A 69 5.62 -1.28 -8.64
N VAL A 70 4.46 -1.72 -9.04
CA VAL A 70 3.74 -2.83 -8.42
C VAL A 70 3.50 -3.92 -9.46
N SER A 71 3.86 -5.15 -9.12
CA SER A 71 3.46 -6.34 -9.89
C SER A 71 2.09 -6.79 -9.41
N ILE A 72 1.14 -6.95 -10.31
CA ILE A 72 -0.15 -7.59 -10.05
C ILE A 72 -0.22 -8.83 -10.94
N GLN A 73 0.12 -9.97 -10.36
CA GLN A 73 0.16 -11.26 -11.06
C GLN A 73 0.94 -11.19 -12.40
N GLY A 74 2.13 -10.55 -12.34
CA GLY A 74 3.00 -10.37 -13.49
C GLY A 74 2.77 -9.09 -14.31
N ASN A 75 1.70 -8.35 -14.08
CA ASN A 75 1.43 -7.08 -14.75
C ASN A 75 2.02 -5.92 -13.92
N ARG A 76 2.73 -5.03 -14.58
CA ARG A 76 3.41 -3.90 -13.92
C ARG A 76 2.56 -2.64 -13.97
N LEU A 77 2.28 -2.06 -12.81
CA LEU A 77 1.60 -0.79 -12.63
C LEU A 77 2.53 0.23 -12.00
N LYS A 78 2.38 1.50 -12.37
CA LYS A 78 2.94 2.64 -11.64
C LYS A 78 1.97 3.08 -10.55
N VAL A 79 2.38 2.94 -9.30
CA VAL A 79 1.57 3.35 -8.14
C VAL A 79 2.27 4.48 -7.42
N ALA A 80 1.58 5.59 -7.21
CA ALA A 80 2.08 6.66 -6.36
C ALA A 80 1.56 6.47 -4.93
N ALA A 81 2.44 6.64 -3.95
CA ALA A 81 2.07 6.70 -2.53
C ALA A 81 2.24 8.14 -2.03
N ILE A 82 1.15 8.79 -1.59
CA ILE A 82 1.20 10.12 -0.98
C ILE A 82 1.43 9.98 0.52
N GLY A 83 2.49 10.64 1.01
CA GLY A 83 2.79 10.77 2.43
C GLY A 83 3.24 12.19 2.79
N GLY A 84 3.32 12.50 4.10
CA GLY A 84 3.82 13.78 4.57
C GLY A 84 2.99 15.01 4.17
N VAL A 85 1.67 14.88 4.04
CA VAL A 85 0.79 16.02 3.70
C VAL A 85 0.66 16.95 4.89
N CYS A 86 1.31 18.10 4.86
CA CYS A 86 1.29 19.06 5.97
C CYS A 86 1.31 20.52 5.54
N THR A 87 0.91 21.36 6.46
CA THR A 87 1.00 22.82 6.41
C THR A 87 1.41 23.29 7.79
N HIS A 88 2.32 24.26 7.86
CA HIS A 88 2.73 24.86 9.12
C HIS A 88 1.50 25.47 9.83
N PRO A 89 1.33 25.30 11.15
CA PRO A 89 0.13 25.74 11.87
C PRO A 89 -0.27 27.19 11.61
N ASP A 90 0.69 28.12 11.53
CA ASP A 90 0.42 29.56 11.29
C ASP A 90 -0.15 29.85 9.89
N TYR A 91 -0.09 28.85 9.00
CA TYR A 91 -0.51 28.95 7.60
C TYR A 91 -1.69 28.04 7.25
N GLU A 92 -2.24 27.34 8.23
CA GLU A 92 -3.42 26.47 8.03
C GLU A 92 -4.67 27.25 7.60
N LYS A 93 -5.65 26.53 7.06
CA LYS A 93 -6.96 27.05 6.59
C LYS A 93 -6.88 28.08 5.45
N ARG A 94 -5.71 28.22 4.80
CA ARG A 94 -5.52 29.08 3.62
C ARG A 94 -5.60 28.29 2.29
N GLY A 95 -5.93 27.00 2.34
CA GLY A 95 -6.12 26.15 1.15
C GLY A 95 -4.83 25.66 0.49
N TYR A 96 -3.66 25.84 1.09
CA TYR A 96 -2.37 25.51 0.48
C TYR A 96 -2.25 24.01 0.18
N SER A 97 -2.59 23.11 1.10
CA SER A 97 -2.55 21.66 0.83
C SER A 97 -3.45 21.26 -0.34
N SER A 98 -4.61 21.92 -0.53
CA SER A 98 -5.50 21.66 -1.66
C SER A 98 -4.86 22.09 -2.97
N LYS A 99 -4.27 23.29 -3.02
CA LYS A 99 -3.54 23.78 -4.22
C LYS A 99 -2.36 22.87 -4.58
N ILE A 100 -1.63 22.37 -3.58
CA ILE A 100 -0.53 21.43 -3.81
C ILE A 100 -1.05 20.10 -4.34
N LEU A 101 -2.12 19.54 -3.74
CA LEU A 101 -2.71 18.29 -4.21
C LEU A 101 -3.23 18.37 -5.65
N ASP A 102 -3.77 19.51 -6.07
CA ASP A 102 -4.15 19.72 -7.48
C ASP A 102 -2.94 19.57 -8.39
N LYS A 103 -1.80 20.20 -8.03
CA LYS A 103 -0.56 20.10 -8.78
C LYS A 103 0.05 18.69 -8.75
N VAL A 104 -0.05 17.98 -7.63
CA VAL A 104 0.40 16.61 -7.47
C VAL A 104 -0.41 15.67 -8.37
N GLU A 105 -1.74 15.78 -8.39
CA GLU A 105 -2.60 14.95 -9.24
C GLU A 105 -2.32 15.18 -10.73
N GLU A 106 -2.16 16.44 -11.14
CA GLU A 106 -1.76 16.79 -12.51
C GLU A 106 -0.41 16.14 -12.87
N LYS A 107 0.61 16.30 -12.00
CA LYS A 107 1.94 15.75 -12.26
C LYS A 107 1.92 14.22 -12.31
N MET A 108 1.23 13.55 -11.37
CA MET A 108 1.07 12.09 -11.39
C MET A 108 0.46 11.59 -12.70
N PHE A 109 -0.55 12.29 -13.24
CA PHE A 109 -1.15 11.94 -14.54
C PHE A 109 -0.12 12.00 -15.68
N TYR A 110 0.68 13.08 -15.76
CA TYR A 110 1.72 13.24 -16.78
C TYR A 110 2.89 12.26 -16.59
N ASP A 111 3.23 11.90 -15.36
CA ASP A 111 4.24 10.90 -15.04
C ASP A 111 3.76 9.46 -15.35
N GLY A 112 2.49 9.31 -15.78
CA GLY A 112 1.88 8.05 -16.16
C GLY A 112 1.59 7.13 -14.97
N VAL A 113 1.23 7.70 -13.83
CA VAL A 113 0.75 6.95 -12.66
C VAL A 113 -0.61 6.33 -12.98
N ASP A 114 -0.78 5.05 -12.64
CA ASP A 114 -2.04 4.33 -12.82
C ASP A 114 -2.98 4.56 -11.62
N ILE A 115 -2.43 4.44 -10.41
CA ILE A 115 -3.16 4.48 -9.14
C ILE A 115 -2.38 5.31 -8.13
N VAL A 116 -3.09 6.10 -7.32
CA VAL A 116 -2.53 6.69 -6.11
C VAL A 116 -3.11 6.02 -4.87
N ILE A 117 -2.26 5.75 -3.88
CA ILE A 117 -2.61 5.33 -2.52
C ILE A 117 -2.22 6.43 -1.54
N ILE A 118 -3.04 6.62 -0.50
CA ILE A 118 -2.81 7.65 0.52
C ILE A 118 -3.00 6.99 1.89
N SER A 119 -2.03 7.09 2.76
CA SER A 119 -2.08 6.51 4.11
C SER A 119 -3.19 7.07 5.00
N GLY A 120 -3.74 8.23 4.66
CA GLY A 120 -4.76 8.93 5.42
C GLY A 120 -6.19 8.69 4.95
N THR A 121 -7.15 8.92 5.88
CA THR A 121 -8.59 8.80 5.64
C THR A 121 -9.34 10.12 5.89
N ARG A 122 -8.61 11.25 5.88
CA ARG A 122 -9.21 12.59 6.14
C ARG A 122 -10.24 12.93 5.06
N SER A 123 -11.25 13.74 5.42
CA SER A 123 -12.26 14.26 4.49
C SER A 123 -11.68 15.03 3.29
N LEU A 124 -10.45 15.52 3.40
CA LEU A 124 -9.69 16.09 2.29
C LEU A 124 -9.56 15.10 1.12
N TYR A 125 -9.30 13.83 1.40
CA TYR A 125 -9.10 12.79 0.37
C TYR A 125 -10.43 12.29 -0.20
N SER A 126 -11.45 12.09 0.63
CA SER A 126 -12.77 11.69 0.12
C SER A 126 -13.41 12.75 -0.78
N ARG A 127 -13.22 14.05 -0.49
CA ARG A 127 -13.63 15.14 -1.40
C ARG A 127 -12.86 15.17 -2.73
N ARG A 128 -11.74 14.46 -2.81
CA ARG A 128 -10.93 14.27 -4.03
C ARG A 128 -11.18 12.92 -4.68
N ASN A 129 -12.28 12.26 -4.35
CA ASN A 129 -12.67 10.94 -4.83
C ASN A 129 -11.66 9.82 -4.52
N CYS A 130 -10.89 9.94 -3.42
CA CYS A 130 -10.12 8.82 -2.92
C CYS A 130 -11.03 7.91 -2.10
N SER A 131 -11.02 6.63 -2.39
CA SER A 131 -11.98 5.66 -1.85
C SER A 131 -11.36 4.77 -0.80
N LEU A 132 -12.12 4.48 0.26
CA LEU A 132 -11.88 3.33 1.12
C LEU A 132 -12.44 2.09 0.43
N VAL A 133 -11.63 1.04 0.29
CA VAL A 133 -12.05 -0.21 -0.38
C VAL A 133 -11.85 -1.40 0.53
N LYS A 134 -12.85 -2.29 0.59
CA LYS A 134 -12.81 -3.55 1.33
C LYS A 134 -12.39 -4.67 0.40
N SER A 135 -11.12 -5.05 0.44
CA SER A 135 -10.57 -6.08 -0.45
C SER A 135 -9.74 -7.14 0.28
N PHE A 136 -9.65 -7.08 1.60
CA PHE A 136 -8.85 -8.00 2.40
C PHE A 136 -9.70 -8.80 3.38
N TYR A 137 -9.40 -10.08 3.50
CA TYR A 137 -9.80 -10.86 4.66
C TYR A 137 -8.80 -10.62 5.79
N LYS A 138 -9.28 -10.15 6.92
CA LYS A 138 -8.53 -10.05 8.17
C LYS A 138 -8.80 -11.29 9.00
N TYR A 139 -7.73 -11.97 9.38
CA TYR A 139 -7.70 -13.07 10.34
C TYR A 139 -7.12 -12.54 11.64
N THR A 140 -7.85 -12.71 12.74
CA THR A 140 -7.38 -12.37 14.07
C THR A 140 -6.93 -13.65 14.77
N ILE A 141 -5.63 -13.86 14.84
CA ILE A 141 -4.98 -15.06 15.35
C ILE A 141 -4.70 -14.85 16.84
N LYS A 142 -5.25 -15.72 17.68
CA LYS A 142 -4.91 -15.75 19.11
C LYS A 142 -3.62 -16.55 19.33
N PRO A 143 -2.81 -16.18 20.35
CA PRO A 143 -1.65 -16.96 20.74
C PRO A 143 -2.09 -18.37 21.16
N GLU A 144 -1.35 -19.38 20.76
CA GLU A 144 -1.58 -20.78 21.12
C GLU A 144 -0.23 -21.49 21.22
N ASP A 145 -0.09 -22.35 22.23
CA ASP A 145 1.08 -23.21 22.37
C ASP A 145 0.98 -24.39 21.40
N VAL A 146 1.39 -24.14 20.16
CA VAL A 146 1.40 -25.14 19.09
C VAL A 146 2.81 -25.62 18.81
N LYS A 147 2.95 -26.92 18.56
CA LYS A 147 4.23 -27.47 18.07
C LYS A 147 4.40 -27.18 16.61
N ILE A 148 5.54 -26.59 16.26
CA ILE A 148 5.98 -26.38 14.89
C ILE A 148 7.30 -27.12 14.64
N ALA A 149 7.52 -27.58 13.41
CA ALA A 149 8.74 -28.27 13.03
C ALA A 149 9.90 -27.31 12.67
N TYR A 150 9.68 -26.03 12.84
CA TYR A 150 10.58 -24.96 12.38
C TYR A 150 11.16 -24.20 13.57
N GLU A 151 12.36 -23.68 13.38
CA GLU A 151 12.97 -22.74 14.32
C GLU A 151 12.55 -21.31 13.96
N ILE A 152 12.11 -20.52 14.94
CA ILE A 152 11.77 -19.11 14.80
C ILE A 152 12.86 -18.27 15.47
N VAL A 153 13.68 -17.59 14.66
CA VAL A 153 14.84 -16.82 15.09
C VAL A 153 14.60 -15.35 14.85
N GLU A 154 14.66 -14.52 15.90
CA GLU A 154 14.66 -13.06 15.73
C GLU A 154 15.95 -12.65 15.01
N PHE A 155 15.83 -11.70 14.08
CA PHE A 155 16.98 -11.14 13.40
C PHE A 155 17.03 -9.62 13.53
N ASP A 156 18.23 -9.11 13.47
CA ASP A 156 18.54 -7.70 13.28
C ASP A 156 19.33 -7.58 11.97
N GLU A 157 18.95 -6.68 11.08
CA GLU A 157 19.61 -6.49 9.79
C GLU A 157 21.09 -6.06 9.92
N THR A 158 21.48 -5.49 11.06
CA THR A 158 22.90 -5.15 11.35
C THR A 158 23.75 -6.39 11.57
N ASN A 159 23.11 -7.53 11.89
CA ASN A 159 23.73 -8.82 12.17
C ASN A 159 23.45 -9.86 11.09
N PHE A 160 23.03 -9.43 9.89
CA PHE A 160 22.94 -10.37 8.77
C PHE A 160 24.31 -11.02 8.55
N GLU A 161 24.39 -12.31 8.86
CA GLU A 161 25.55 -13.11 8.54
C GLU A 161 25.66 -13.22 7.03
N LYS A 162 26.38 -12.28 6.43
CA LYS A 162 26.64 -12.17 4.98
C LYS A 162 25.42 -11.69 4.16
N ASP A 163 25.70 -11.17 2.99
CA ASP A 163 24.77 -10.77 1.93
C ASP A 163 23.67 -11.80 1.60
N ASN A 164 23.87 -13.06 2.02
CA ASN A 164 23.04 -14.20 1.70
C ASN A 164 21.63 -14.17 2.35
N ASP A 165 21.52 -13.63 3.59
CA ASP A 165 20.21 -13.59 4.28
C ASP A 165 19.25 -12.61 3.63
N LEU A 166 19.77 -11.43 3.24
CA LEU A 166 19.00 -10.43 2.50
C LEU A 166 18.57 -10.97 1.13
N ASP A 167 19.48 -11.62 0.40
CA ASP A 167 19.19 -12.18 -0.91
C ASP A 167 18.12 -13.29 -0.81
N LYS A 168 18.17 -14.09 0.25
CA LYS A 168 17.14 -15.10 0.53
C LYS A 168 15.78 -14.47 0.87
N MET A 169 15.75 -13.37 1.65
CA MET A 169 14.52 -12.63 1.88
C MET A 169 13.94 -12.06 0.58
N ILE A 170 14.78 -11.50 -0.28
CA ILE A 170 14.36 -10.97 -1.60
C ILE A 170 13.80 -12.09 -2.48
N GLU A 171 14.45 -13.26 -2.51
CA GLU A 171 13.96 -14.44 -3.23
C GLU A 171 12.55 -14.83 -2.74
N LEU A 172 12.37 -14.96 -1.42
CA LEU A 172 11.10 -15.32 -0.81
C LEU A 172 10.00 -14.26 -1.07
N TYR A 173 10.34 -12.98 -0.96
CA TYR A 173 9.43 -11.88 -1.27
C TYR A 173 8.97 -11.91 -2.72
N ASN A 174 9.90 -12.16 -3.65
CA ASN A 174 9.63 -12.17 -5.08
C ASN A 174 8.74 -13.32 -5.54
N GLN A 175 8.51 -14.34 -4.72
CA GLN A 175 7.55 -15.41 -4.98
C GLN A 175 6.09 -14.93 -4.87
N ASN A 176 5.83 -13.80 -4.21
CA ASN A 176 4.51 -13.19 -4.21
C ASN A 176 4.22 -12.60 -5.60
N SER A 177 3.19 -13.11 -6.27
CA SER A 177 2.81 -12.65 -7.61
C SER A 177 2.29 -11.20 -7.62
N THR A 178 1.70 -10.77 -6.50
CA THR A 178 1.23 -9.40 -6.27
C THR A 178 2.06 -8.76 -5.16
N ARG A 179 2.89 -7.78 -5.54
CA ARG A 179 3.86 -7.15 -4.64
C ARG A 179 4.37 -5.81 -5.19
N PHE A 180 4.96 -5.00 -4.34
CA PHE A 180 5.81 -3.90 -4.79
C PHE A 180 7.11 -4.46 -5.41
N ILE A 181 7.57 -3.86 -6.49
CA ILE A 181 8.85 -4.22 -7.11
C ILE A 181 9.91 -3.37 -6.41
N ARG A 182 10.91 -4.04 -5.83
CA ARG A 182 11.99 -3.39 -5.07
C ARG A 182 13.35 -3.78 -5.63
N THR A 183 14.24 -2.83 -5.70
CA THR A 183 15.68 -3.11 -5.83
C THR A 183 16.23 -3.64 -4.49
N ARG A 184 17.42 -4.22 -4.52
CA ARG A 184 18.11 -4.68 -3.31
C ARG A 184 18.35 -3.54 -2.32
N ASP A 185 18.77 -2.38 -2.81
CA ASP A 185 18.99 -1.17 -1.99
C ASP A 185 17.69 -0.66 -1.34
N GLU A 186 16.60 -0.60 -2.08
CA GLU A 186 15.30 -0.24 -1.52
C GLU A 186 14.83 -1.24 -0.46
N PHE A 187 15.01 -2.54 -0.71
CA PHE A 187 14.64 -3.57 0.25
C PHE A 187 15.38 -3.40 1.57
N GLN A 188 16.68 -3.15 1.51
CA GLN A 188 17.54 -2.92 2.69
C GLN A 188 17.14 -1.64 3.44
N LYS A 189 16.89 -0.54 2.74
CA LYS A 189 16.42 0.72 3.34
C LYS A 189 15.08 0.57 4.04
N LEU A 190 14.12 -0.10 3.41
CA LEU A 190 12.78 -0.32 3.98
C LEU A 190 12.84 -1.27 5.18
N LEU A 191 13.70 -2.28 5.14
CA LEU A 191 13.90 -3.18 6.26
C LEU A 191 14.50 -2.46 7.47
N HIS A 192 15.47 -1.55 7.23
CA HIS A 192 16.03 -0.69 8.27
C HIS A 192 14.98 0.26 8.84
N ALA A 193 14.18 0.91 8.00
CA ALA A 193 13.09 1.79 8.43
C ALA A 193 12.10 1.07 9.36
N ALA A 194 11.86 -0.22 9.16
CA ALA A 194 11.03 -1.05 10.04
C ALA A 194 11.64 -1.32 11.44
N THR A 195 12.85 -0.81 11.74
CA THR A 195 13.41 -0.83 13.10
C THR A 195 13.03 0.40 13.90
N ILE A 196 12.63 1.47 13.23
CA ILE A 196 12.37 2.77 13.84
C ILE A 196 11.03 2.69 14.60
N ALA A 197 11.13 2.54 15.91
CA ALA A 197 9.99 2.58 16.79
C ALA A 197 9.61 4.03 17.14
N TRP A 198 8.32 4.32 17.16
CA TRP A 198 7.84 5.64 17.60
C TRP A 198 6.50 5.52 18.36
N GLY A 199 6.36 6.24 19.46
CA GLY A 199 5.18 6.14 20.32
C GLY A 199 4.91 4.70 20.75
N PRO A 200 3.69 4.15 20.56
CA PRO A 200 3.35 2.78 20.93
C PRO A 200 3.76 1.74 19.87
N ILE A 201 4.33 2.17 18.73
CA ILE A 201 4.64 1.29 17.60
C ILE A 201 6.06 0.74 17.71
N GLY A 202 6.21 -0.56 17.50
CA GLY A 202 7.46 -1.27 17.36
C GLY A 202 7.36 -2.37 16.32
N TYR A 203 8.46 -3.10 16.12
CA TYR A 203 8.52 -4.18 15.14
C TYR A 203 9.19 -5.42 15.73
N LYS A 204 8.74 -6.59 15.28
CA LYS A 204 9.39 -7.89 15.46
C LYS A 204 9.71 -8.47 14.10
N LYS A 205 10.94 -8.94 13.93
CA LYS A 205 11.45 -9.50 12.68
C LYS A 205 11.97 -10.89 12.97
N VAL A 206 11.45 -11.90 12.27
CA VAL A 206 11.87 -13.29 12.47
C VAL A 206 12.13 -14.01 11.16
N PHE A 207 13.17 -14.84 11.16
CA PHE A 207 13.35 -15.92 10.19
C PHE A 207 12.63 -17.17 10.66
N ILE A 208 12.13 -17.92 9.70
CA ILE A 208 11.62 -19.27 9.86
C ILE A 208 12.67 -20.18 9.21
N LYS A 209 13.28 -21.05 10.03
CA LYS A 209 14.37 -21.92 9.58
C LYS A 209 13.97 -23.39 9.66
N GLU A 210 14.42 -24.16 8.71
CA GLU A 210 14.38 -25.61 8.67
C GLU A 210 15.79 -26.14 8.37
N ASN A 211 16.37 -26.96 9.27
CA ASN A 211 17.73 -27.46 9.14
C ASN A 211 18.75 -26.34 8.86
N ASN A 212 18.69 -25.26 9.63
CA ASN A 212 19.47 -24.03 9.48
C ASN A 212 19.24 -23.21 8.17
N ASN A 213 18.37 -23.66 7.28
CA ASN A 213 18.06 -22.91 6.05
C ASN A 213 16.87 -21.98 6.28
N ILE A 214 16.97 -20.75 5.81
CA ILE A 214 15.86 -19.80 5.82
C ILE A 214 14.82 -20.27 4.78
N ILE A 215 13.62 -20.65 5.25
CA ILE A 215 12.48 -21.04 4.43
C ILE A 215 11.37 -19.99 4.43
N GLY A 216 11.48 -19.00 5.30
CA GLY A 216 10.55 -17.89 5.39
C GLY A 216 11.01 -16.78 6.32
N TYR A 217 10.29 -15.66 6.26
CA TYR A 217 10.43 -14.56 7.21
C TYR A 217 9.08 -13.91 7.50
N LEU A 218 9.01 -13.25 8.65
CA LEU A 218 7.88 -12.44 9.10
C LEU A 218 8.38 -11.10 9.63
N ILE A 219 7.71 -10.03 9.24
CA ILE A 219 7.84 -8.71 9.86
C ILE A 219 6.50 -8.34 10.47
N ILE A 220 6.49 -8.12 11.76
CA ILE A 220 5.30 -7.87 12.55
C ILE A 220 5.40 -6.47 13.12
N ARG A 221 4.45 -5.61 12.78
CA ARG A 221 4.25 -4.34 13.46
C ARG A 221 3.53 -4.60 14.76
N THR A 222 4.10 -4.16 15.87
CA THR A 222 3.50 -4.28 17.20
C THR A 222 2.98 -2.93 17.68
N ILE A 223 1.85 -2.95 18.39
CA ILE A 223 1.26 -1.76 18.97
C ILE A 223 1.05 -2.04 20.46
N LYS A 224 1.77 -1.29 21.29
CA LYS A 224 1.63 -1.37 22.75
C LYS A 224 0.37 -0.60 23.18
N LYS A 225 -0.51 -1.29 23.91
CA LYS A 225 -1.66 -0.74 24.63
C LYS A 225 -1.32 -0.63 26.13
N GLU A 226 -2.25 -0.14 26.94
CA GLU A 226 -2.03 -0.02 28.39
C GLU A 226 -1.60 -1.35 29.02
N ASP A 227 -2.38 -2.43 28.80
CA ASP A 227 -2.17 -3.72 29.46
C ASP A 227 -1.73 -4.85 28.51
N SER A 228 -1.57 -4.57 27.23
CA SER A 228 -1.28 -5.61 26.23
C SER A 228 -0.46 -5.09 25.06
N THR A 229 0.02 -6.01 24.25
CA THR A 229 0.61 -5.71 22.94
C THR A 229 -0.13 -6.49 21.88
N VAL A 230 -0.52 -5.83 20.80
CA VAL A 230 -1.13 -6.47 19.63
C VAL A 230 -0.18 -6.44 18.44
N GLY A 231 -0.31 -7.41 17.55
CA GLY A 231 0.50 -7.51 16.34
C GLY A 231 -0.33 -7.39 15.06
N GLU A 232 0.33 -6.93 14.01
CA GLU A 232 -0.16 -7.00 12.64
C GLU A 232 0.99 -7.46 11.73
N VAL A 233 0.75 -8.48 10.91
CA VAL A 233 1.72 -8.93 9.92
C VAL A 233 1.87 -7.83 8.87
N ALA A 234 3.00 -7.13 8.91
CA ALA A 234 3.34 -6.11 7.92
C ALA A 234 3.81 -6.77 6.63
N GLU A 235 4.67 -7.80 6.74
CA GLU A 235 5.17 -8.52 5.58
C GLU A 235 5.48 -9.99 5.91
N ILE A 236 5.25 -10.84 4.93
CA ILE A 236 5.57 -12.27 4.99
C ILE A 236 6.14 -12.73 3.66
N GLY A 237 7.25 -13.48 3.71
CA GLY A 237 7.75 -14.27 2.60
C GLY A 237 7.92 -15.71 3.08
N LEU A 238 7.20 -16.66 2.46
CA LEU A 238 7.14 -18.00 3.02
C LEU A 238 6.90 -19.06 1.94
N ASN A 239 7.71 -20.12 1.98
CA ASN A 239 7.54 -21.31 1.14
C ASN A 239 6.67 -22.36 1.84
N SER A 240 5.52 -22.71 1.26
CA SER A 240 4.70 -23.93 1.46
C SER A 240 4.67 -24.54 2.87
N VAL A 241 4.39 -23.76 3.90
CA VAL A 241 4.28 -24.22 5.28
C VAL A 241 2.91 -23.89 5.89
N ASN A 242 2.57 -24.48 7.01
CA ASN A 242 1.35 -24.15 7.72
C ASN A 242 1.45 -22.75 8.35
N VAL A 243 1.06 -21.74 7.59
CA VAL A 243 1.10 -20.31 7.99
C VAL A 243 0.35 -20.09 9.30
N GLU A 244 -0.80 -20.73 9.48
CA GLU A 244 -1.64 -20.56 10.69
C GLU A 244 -0.89 -20.95 11.96
N ASN A 245 -0.26 -22.13 11.98
CA ASN A 245 0.48 -22.59 13.16
C ASN A 245 1.71 -21.71 13.44
N ILE A 246 2.37 -21.23 12.40
CA ILE A 246 3.48 -20.26 12.57
C ILE A 246 2.98 -18.97 13.21
N LEU A 247 1.87 -18.41 12.74
CA LEU A 247 1.30 -17.17 13.29
C LEU A 247 0.84 -17.37 14.76
N LYS A 248 0.23 -18.50 15.11
CA LYS A 248 -0.14 -18.84 16.49
C LYS A 248 1.09 -18.93 17.39
N TYR A 249 2.10 -19.68 16.95
CA TYR A 249 3.35 -19.83 17.68
C TYR A 249 4.05 -18.48 17.90
N VAL A 250 4.16 -17.67 16.86
CA VAL A 250 4.82 -16.36 16.92
C VAL A 250 4.04 -15.39 17.82
N ALA A 251 2.70 -15.39 17.76
CA ALA A 251 1.87 -14.61 18.67
C ALA A 251 2.13 -15.01 20.14
N ASN A 252 2.24 -16.30 20.42
CA ASN A 252 2.56 -16.82 21.77
C ASN A 252 3.98 -16.45 22.20
N LYS A 253 4.98 -16.66 21.31
CA LYS A 253 6.40 -16.36 21.57
C LYS A 253 6.62 -14.90 21.98
N PHE A 254 5.89 -13.96 21.37
CA PHE A 254 6.02 -12.53 21.66
C PHE A 254 5.00 -11.99 22.67
N GLY A 255 4.20 -12.85 23.29
CA GLY A 255 3.19 -12.44 24.26
C GLY A 255 2.14 -11.47 23.70
N LEU A 256 1.79 -11.64 22.41
CA LEU A 256 0.79 -10.80 21.78
C LEU A 256 -0.62 -11.22 22.22
N GLU A 257 -1.49 -10.25 22.53
CA GLU A 257 -2.91 -10.50 22.80
C GLU A 257 -3.58 -11.16 21.60
N TYR A 258 -3.23 -10.68 20.40
CA TYR A 258 -3.58 -11.27 19.10
C TYR A 258 -2.61 -10.78 18.02
N LEU A 259 -2.60 -11.51 16.90
CA LEU A 259 -1.88 -11.16 15.68
C LEU A 259 -2.85 -11.08 14.50
N ASN A 260 -2.99 -9.91 13.89
CA ASN A 260 -3.78 -9.75 12.67
C ASN A 260 -2.96 -10.13 11.45
N TYR A 261 -3.56 -10.93 10.58
CA TYR A 261 -3.03 -11.27 9.27
C TYR A 261 -4.04 -10.92 8.19
N LYS A 262 -3.61 -10.20 7.15
CA LYS A 262 -4.49 -9.74 6.09
C LYS A 262 -4.09 -10.35 4.75
N VAL A 263 -5.08 -10.90 4.04
CA VAL A 263 -4.92 -11.56 2.75
C VAL A 263 -5.94 -10.99 1.78
N HIS A 264 -5.49 -10.59 0.59
CA HIS A 264 -6.41 -10.10 -0.43
C HIS A 264 -7.43 -11.17 -0.83
N VAL A 265 -8.66 -10.76 -1.11
CA VAL A 265 -9.77 -11.71 -1.39
C VAL A 265 -9.54 -12.60 -2.62
N LYS A 266 -8.73 -12.15 -3.56
CA LYS A 266 -8.31 -12.94 -4.76
C LYS A 266 -7.14 -13.89 -4.49
N ASN A 267 -6.40 -13.71 -3.41
CA ASN A 267 -5.28 -14.59 -3.06
C ASN A 267 -5.77 -15.81 -2.29
N LEU A 268 -6.31 -16.79 -3.01
CA LEU A 268 -6.86 -18.01 -2.41
C LEU A 268 -5.81 -18.89 -1.75
N LYS A 269 -4.54 -18.82 -2.22
CA LYS A 269 -3.43 -19.65 -1.74
C LYS A 269 -3.09 -19.34 -0.28
N ASP A 270 -3.12 -18.06 0.10
CA ASP A 270 -2.70 -17.60 1.43
C ASP A 270 -3.87 -17.47 2.41
N GLN A 271 -5.10 -17.80 1.98
CA GLN A 271 -6.26 -17.81 2.88
C GLN A 271 -6.13 -18.94 3.91
N LEU A 272 -6.30 -18.58 5.18
CA LEU A 272 -6.27 -19.54 6.28
C LEU A 272 -7.57 -20.34 6.33
N LYS A 273 -7.46 -21.61 6.70
CA LYS A 273 -8.62 -22.51 6.92
C LYS A 273 -9.15 -22.48 8.35
N CYS A 274 -8.58 -21.61 9.20
CA CYS A 274 -8.90 -21.55 10.62
C CYS A 274 -10.36 -21.11 10.88
N ASN A 275 -10.94 -21.69 11.91
CA ASN A 275 -12.23 -21.26 12.48
C ASN A 275 -12.11 -19.96 13.32
N GLY A 276 -11.00 -19.21 13.19
CA GLY A 276 -10.79 -17.91 13.82
C GLY A 276 -11.71 -16.84 13.23
N THR A 277 -11.72 -15.67 13.83
CA THR A 277 -12.50 -14.54 13.33
C THR A 277 -11.96 -14.04 12.00
N LYS A 278 -12.58 -14.48 10.91
CA LYS A 278 -12.37 -13.97 9.56
C LYS A 278 -13.39 -12.86 9.29
N SER A 279 -12.94 -11.69 8.95
CA SER A 279 -13.82 -10.56 8.56
C SER A 279 -13.32 -9.90 7.29
N LEU A 280 -14.23 -9.36 6.47
CA LEU A 280 -13.85 -8.51 5.36
C LEU A 280 -13.44 -7.14 5.91
N ASP A 281 -12.28 -6.66 5.50
CA ASP A 281 -11.67 -5.45 6.05
C ASP A 281 -11.13 -4.53 4.94
N TYR A 282 -10.91 -3.28 5.31
CA TYR A 282 -10.39 -2.26 4.41
C TYR A 282 -8.89 -2.45 4.18
N GLN A 283 -8.47 -2.04 2.97
CA GLN A 283 -7.09 -1.67 2.71
C GLN A 283 -6.67 -0.53 3.64
N GLN A 284 -5.39 -0.46 3.99
CA GLN A 284 -4.89 0.64 4.80
C GLN A 284 -4.86 1.94 3.98
N GLY A 285 -5.59 2.96 4.44
CA GLY A 285 -5.70 4.25 3.77
C GLY A 285 -6.75 4.26 2.65
N THR A 286 -6.60 5.19 1.73
CA THR A 286 -7.49 5.40 0.59
C THR A 286 -6.76 5.23 -0.73
N MET A 287 -7.49 4.96 -1.81
CA MET A 287 -6.91 4.84 -3.15
C MET A 287 -7.77 5.54 -4.21
N LYS A 288 -7.13 5.88 -5.34
CA LYS A 288 -7.78 6.55 -6.47
C LYS A 288 -7.12 6.15 -7.77
N ILE A 289 -7.91 5.83 -8.79
CA ILE A 289 -7.43 5.67 -10.16
C ILE A 289 -7.07 7.05 -10.71
N ILE A 290 -5.85 7.19 -11.24
CA ILE A 290 -5.34 8.43 -11.86
C ILE A 290 -5.52 8.37 -13.36
N ASN A 291 -5.15 7.25 -14.00
CA ASN A 291 -5.26 7.08 -15.44
C ASN A 291 -6.01 5.78 -15.75
N PHE A 292 -7.30 5.90 -15.99
CA PHE A 292 -8.17 4.74 -16.17
C PHE A 292 -7.81 3.91 -17.40
N THR A 293 -7.66 4.55 -18.56
CA THR A 293 -7.36 3.84 -19.81
C THR A 293 -6.03 3.10 -19.70
N LYS A 294 -4.98 3.80 -19.25
CA LYS A 294 -3.66 3.19 -19.06
C LYS A 294 -3.68 2.04 -18.03
N LEU A 295 -4.40 2.20 -16.91
CA LEU A 295 -4.58 1.13 -15.92
C LEU A 295 -5.17 -0.13 -16.56
N CYS A 296 -6.24 0.01 -17.35
CA CYS A 296 -6.89 -1.12 -18.00
C CYS A 296 -5.98 -1.78 -19.05
N ASP A 297 -5.21 -1.00 -19.80
CA ASP A 297 -4.23 -1.51 -20.75
C ASP A 297 -3.11 -2.28 -20.03
N SER A 298 -2.59 -1.74 -18.94
CA SER A 298 -1.58 -2.39 -18.10
C SER A 298 -2.08 -3.69 -17.47
N LEU A 299 -3.38 -3.78 -17.18
CA LEU A 299 -4.02 -4.98 -16.59
C LEU A 299 -4.58 -5.97 -17.62
N ARG A 300 -4.37 -5.74 -18.92
CA ARG A 300 -5.01 -6.61 -19.94
C ARG A 300 -4.60 -8.06 -19.82
N SER A 301 -3.34 -8.33 -19.55
CA SER A 301 -2.85 -9.70 -19.31
C SER A 301 -3.34 -10.29 -17.97
N TYR A 302 -3.56 -9.45 -16.94
CA TYR A 302 -4.24 -9.85 -15.71
C TYR A 302 -5.68 -10.29 -16.01
N PHE A 303 -6.45 -9.50 -16.77
CA PHE A 303 -7.82 -9.83 -17.11
C PHE A 303 -7.92 -11.15 -17.89
N SER A 304 -6.97 -11.44 -18.78
CA SER A 304 -6.94 -12.70 -19.54
C SER A 304 -6.79 -13.97 -18.70
N GLN A 305 -6.41 -13.83 -17.41
CA GLN A 305 -6.35 -14.97 -16.48
C GLN A 305 -7.72 -15.31 -15.90
N TYR A 306 -8.70 -14.41 -16.00
CA TYR A 306 -10.03 -14.53 -15.39
C TYR A 306 -11.15 -14.65 -16.41
N VAL A 307 -10.97 -14.10 -17.61
CA VAL A 307 -12.00 -14.10 -18.65
C VAL A 307 -11.46 -14.64 -19.96
N ASP A 308 -12.37 -15.20 -20.77
CA ASP A 308 -12.01 -15.80 -22.06
C ASP A 308 -11.45 -14.76 -23.03
N PHE A 309 -10.54 -15.18 -23.89
CA PHE A 309 -9.91 -14.33 -24.90
C PHE A 309 -10.94 -13.64 -25.81
N GLU A 310 -12.00 -14.36 -26.24
CA GLU A 310 -13.04 -13.77 -27.11
C GLU A 310 -13.86 -12.66 -26.40
N LEU A 311 -14.06 -12.78 -25.09
CA LEU A 311 -14.68 -11.70 -24.31
C LEU A 311 -13.72 -10.51 -24.22
N LEU A 312 -12.49 -10.73 -23.81
CA LEU A 312 -11.51 -9.66 -23.57
C LEU A 312 -11.12 -8.94 -24.87
N LYS A 313 -11.09 -9.64 -26.01
CA LYS A 313 -10.72 -9.08 -27.32
C LYS A 313 -11.57 -7.88 -27.73
N TYR A 314 -12.86 -7.90 -27.38
CA TYR A 314 -13.81 -6.83 -27.73
C TYR A 314 -14.10 -5.86 -26.58
N MET A 315 -13.42 -6.04 -25.44
CA MET A 315 -13.51 -5.07 -24.34
C MET A 315 -12.69 -3.82 -24.65
N GLU A 316 -13.31 -2.67 -24.56
CA GLU A 316 -12.70 -1.36 -24.70
C GLU A 316 -12.84 -0.55 -23.40
N PHE A 317 -11.81 0.17 -23.05
CA PHE A 317 -11.76 1.01 -21.86
C PHE A 317 -11.35 2.41 -22.27
N LYS A 318 -12.20 3.40 -22.02
CA LYS A 318 -11.97 4.79 -22.45
C LYS A 318 -12.29 5.74 -21.31
N GLN A 319 -11.51 6.80 -21.21
CA GLN A 319 -11.83 7.95 -20.38
C GLN A 319 -12.05 9.16 -21.28
N VAL A 320 -13.22 9.80 -21.15
CA VAL A 320 -13.56 11.03 -21.85
C VAL A 320 -14.00 12.03 -20.78
N GLU A 321 -13.19 13.04 -20.53
CA GLU A 321 -13.39 13.98 -19.42
C GLU A 321 -13.55 13.24 -18.08
N ASN A 322 -14.71 13.41 -17.42
CA ASN A 322 -15.03 12.75 -16.14
C ASN A 322 -15.87 11.47 -16.32
N LYS A 323 -15.93 10.92 -17.55
CA LYS A 323 -16.67 9.69 -17.85
C LYS A 323 -15.69 8.54 -18.09
N TYR A 324 -15.94 7.44 -17.42
CA TYR A 324 -15.17 6.20 -17.52
C TYR A 324 -16.06 5.17 -18.21
N ILE A 325 -15.65 4.72 -19.38
CA ILE A 325 -16.45 3.90 -20.27
C ILE A 325 -15.84 2.50 -20.36
N ILE A 326 -16.63 1.50 -20.02
CA ILE A 326 -16.34 0.08 -20.28
C ILE A 326 -17.30 -0.37 -21.37
N LYS A 327 -16.79 -0.80 -22.51
CA LYS A 327 -17.60 -1.13 -23.68
C LYS A 327 -17.29 -2.54 -24.18
N TYR A 328 -18.31 -3.26 -24.60
CA TYR A 328 -18.23 -4.50 -25.34
C TYR A 328 -19.22 -4.48 -26.50
N LYS A 329 -18.74 -4.30 -27.74
CA LYS A 329 -19.58 -4.13 -28.94
C LYS A 329 -20.67 -3.05 -28.71
N GLU A 330 -21.94 -3.44 -28.65
CA GLU A 330 -23.08 -2.51 -28.44
C GLU A 330 -23.39 -2.27 -26.95
N GLU A 331 -22.81 -3.07 -26.04
CA GLU A 331 -22.96 -2.85 -24.60
C GLU A 331 -22.02 -1.74 -24.14
N GLU A 332 -22.52 -0.79 -23.36
CA GLU A 332 -21.72 0.31 -22.82
C GLU A 332 -22.13 0.61 -21.37
N LEU A 333 -21.14 0.57 -20.48
CA LEU A 333 -21.26 1.00 -19.09
C LEU A 333 -20.51 2.31 -18.92
N VAL A 334 -21.24 3.39 -18.62
CA VAL A 334 -20.69 4.71 -18.34
C VAL A 334 -20.71 4.97 -16.85
N ILE A 335 -19.56 5.26 -16.27
CA ILE A 335 -19.39 5.60 -14.86
C ILE A 335 -18.92 7.04 -14.78
N GLU A 336 -19.69 7.93 -14.17
CA GLU A 336 -19.36 9.35 -14.01
C GLU A 336 -18.78 9.68 -12.61
N ASN A 337 -18.87 8.73 -11.68
CA ASN A 337 -18.40 8.88 -10.32
C ASN A 337 -17.14 8.05 -10.10
N LEU A 338 -16.01 8.73 -9.86
CA LEU A 338 -14.72 8.08 -9.66
C LEU A 338 -14.66 7.21 -8.39
N ASP A 339 -15.40 7.55 -7.32
CA ASP A 339 -15.50 6.70 -6.13
C ASP A 339 -16.19 5.36 -6.48
N LYS A 340 -17.24 5.39 -7.30
CA LYS A 340 -17.87 4.15 -7.82
C LYS A 340 -16.89 3.34 -8.68
N LEU A 341 -16.11 3.99 -9.54
CA LEU A 341 -15.11 3.32 -10.37
C LEU A 341 -14.02 2.65 -9.51
N ASN A 342 -13.46 3.37 -8.53
CA ASN A 342 -12.46 2.82 -7.61
C ASN A 342 -13.00 1.59 -6.88
N LYS A 343 -14.24 1.65 -6.38
CA LYS A 343 -14.89 0.53 -5.69
C LYS A 343 -15.17 -0.62 -6.65
N LEU A 344 -15.63 -0.35 -7.87
CA LEU A 344 -15.83 -1.40 -8.88
C LEU A 344 -14.54 -2.20 -9.11
N PHE A 345 -13.40 -1.52 -9.22
CA PHE A 345 -12.12 -2.16 -9.51
C PHE A 345 -11.50 -2.86 -8.30
N PHE A 346 -11.65 -2.33 -7.09
CA PHE A 346 -10.84 -2.73 -5.94
C PHE A 346 -11.63 -3.18 -4.70
N GLU A 347 -12.97 -3.09 -4.69
CA GLU A 347 -13.78 -3.52 -3.54
C GLU A 347 -14.47 -4.86 -3.80
N LYS A 348 -14.43 -5.77 -2.82
CA LYS A 348 -15.28 -6.96 -2.84
C LYS A 348 -16.70 -6.60 -2.44
N ASN A 349 -17.51 -6.25 -3.43
CA ASN A 349 -18.94 -5.95 -3.27
C ASN A 349 -19.72 -6.48 -4.47
N GLU A 350 -20.39 -7.61 -4.32
CA GLU A 350 -21.13 -8.25 -5.40
C GLU A 350 -22.42 -7.48 -5.76
N GLU A 351 -22.97 -6.71 -4.83
CA GLU A 351 -24.20 -5.95 -5.06
C GLU A 351 -24.02 -4.84 -6.09
N GLN A 352 -22.81 -4.26 -6.20
CA GLN A 352 -22.51 -3.21 -7.16
C GLN A 352 -22.69 -3.65 -8.62
N TYR A 353 -22.59 -4.96 -8.92
CA TYR A 353 -22.76 -5.48 -10.26
C TYR A 353 -24.23 -5.54 -10.69
N ASN A 354 -25.19 -5.49 -9.75
CA ASN A 354 -26.63 -5.53 -10.06
C ASN A 354 -27.09 -4.34 -10.91
N GLU A 355 -26.43 -3.18 -10.80
CA GLU A 355 -26.77 -1.97 -11.55
C GLU A 355 -26.63 -2.18 -13.07
N PHE A 356 -25.73 -3.04 -13.52
CA PHE A 356 -25.48 -3.31 -14.95
C PHE A 356 -25.60 -4.78 -15.34
N LYS A 357 -26.36 -5.56 -14.58
CA LYS A 357 -26.63 -6.99 -14.87
C LYS A 357 -27.27 -7.23 -16.24
N HIS A 358 -27.96 -6.21 -16.80
CA HIS A 358 -28.53 -6.25 -18.14
C HIS A 358 -27.47 -6.20 -19.26
N LEU A 359 -26.26 -5.71 -18.98
CA LEU A 359 -25.10 -5.71 -19.89
C LEU A 359 -24.34 -7.01 -19.71
N LYS A 360 -24.78 -8.09 -20.36
CA LYS A 360 -24.37 -9.47 -20.06
C LYS A 360 -22.87 -9.70 -20.11
N ASN A 361 -22.21 -9.19 -21.15
CA ASN A 361 -20.78 -9.40 -21.36
C ASN A 361 -19.92 -8.55 -20.41
N ILE A 362 -20.34 -7.29 -20.19
CA ILE A 362 -19.68 -6.40 -19.21
C ILE A 362 -19.86 -6.94 -17.79
N TYR A 363 -21.05 -7.46 -17.47
CA TYR A 363 -21.32 -8.10 -16.18
C TYR A 363 -20.46 -9.34 -15.96
N GLU A 364 -20.36 -10.21 -16.97
CA GLU A 364 -19.50 -11.41 -16.93
C GLU A 364 -18.04 -11.02 -16.72
N PHE A 365 -17.54 -10.04 -17.48
CA PHE A 365 -16.19 -9.51 -17.33
C PHE A 365 -15.97 -9.02 -15.90
N ALA A 366 -16.82 -8.12 -15.41
CA ALA A 366 -16.65 -7.48 -14.11
C ALA A 366 -16.68 -8.48 -12.95
N THR A 367 -17.62 -9.41 -12.94
CA THR A 367 -17.75 -10.41 -11.86
C THR A 367 -16.57 -11.38 -11.79
N LYS A 368 -15.89 -11.65 -12.91
CA LYS A 368 -14.70 -12.52 -12.97
C LYS A 368 -13.41 -11.75 -12.68
N ALA A 369 -13.23 -10.57 -13.28
CA ALA A 369 -11.99 -9.81 -13.22
C ALA A 369 -11.82 -9.03 -11.92
N PHE A 370 -12.90 -8.53 -11.34
CA PHE A 370 -12.86 -7.71 -10.12
C PHE A 370 -13.16 -8.49 -8.83
N PRO A 371 -12.74 -8.01 -7.66
CA PRO A 371 -11.80 -6.91 -7.52
C PRO A 371 -10.42 -7.26 -8.09
N VAL A 372 -9.68 -6.25 -8.54
CA VAL A 372 -8.27 -6.42 -8.95
C VAL A 372 -7.44 -6.75 -7.71
N ASP A 373 -6.59 -7.76 -7.82
CA ASP A 373 -5.64 -8.10 -6.76
C ASP A 373 -4.69 -6.92 -6.50
N PHE A 374 -4.44 -6.59 -5.24
CA PHE A 374 -3.57 -5.48 -4.87
C PHE A 374 -2.78 -5.82 -3.61
N PRO A 375 -1.49 -5.42 -3.50
CA PRO A 375 -0.71 -5.74 -2.31
C PRO A 375 -1.23 -5.00 -1.08
N TRP A 376 -1.06 -5.61 0.09
CA TRP A 376 -1.33 -4.95 1.36
C TRP A 376 -0.49 -3.68 1.48
N THR A 377 -1.12 -2.53 1.72
CA THR A 377 -0.45 -1.22 1.69
C THR A 377 0.27 -0.84 2.97
N ALA A 378 -0.07 -1.45 4.12
CA ALA A 378 0.69 -1.25 5.35
C ALA A 378 1.82 -2.28 5.52
N ASN A 379 2.51 -2.60 4.42
CA ASN A 379 3.76 -3.37 4.39
C ASN A 379 4.98 -2.45 4.53
N LEU A 380 6.17 -2.94 4.22
CA LEU A 380 7.39 -2.12 4.29
C LEU A 380 7.38 -0.92 3.32
N ASN A 381 6.57 -0.94 2.25
CA ASN A 381 6.41 0.21 1.33
C ASN A 381 5.40 1.26 1.82
N TYR A 382 4.89 1.15 3.05
CA TYR A 382 3.98 2.13 3.62
C TYR A 382 4.64 3.53 3.69
N GLN A 383 3.91 4.57 3.19
CA GLN A 383 4.37 5.95 3.14
C GLN A 383 3.38 6.90 3.82
#